data_667f52c88e12248a7f490eaf2092f069
#
_entry.id   667f52c88e12248a7f490eaf2092f069
#
_cell.length_a   1.000
_cell.length_b   1.000
_cell.length_c   1.000
_cell.angle_alpha   90.00
_cell.angle_beta   90.00
_cell.angle_gamma   90.00
#
_symmetry.space_group_name_H-M   'P 1'
#
loop_
_entity.id
_entity.type
_entity.pdbx_description
1 polymer ?
#
loop_
_entity_poly.entity_id
_entity_poly.type
_entity_poly.pdbx_seq_one_letter_code
_entity_poly.pdbx_strand_id
1 'polypeptide(L)'
;MKSIMLIVNPNSGKSKPKSMLFEIIGALSQKDCLVTTLITQKEGDAVDYALFACEDKKYDMIICCGGDGTLSETISGIMKSENQLPLGYIPCGSTNDYAKSLGISEDYVEAAMRAVDGQIYPVDIGMINGRHFNYIASFGLFTSVSYNASRNLKSMLGHTAYVLEGTKELTKIKTNHVRIEADSGIYEDDYIFGAVANSTSIGGIVKLDETLVSFNDGVFEICLVKKPKNPADLVNIIRGMMNSDFTFDCFEFFRASSLKITAPHDMAWSLDGEKAEPGSDIDINIIHSAVDLML
;
A
#
# COMPACT_ATOMS: atom_id res chain seq x y z
N MET A 1 22.61 22.49 10.61
CA MET A 1 22.59 21.06 11.01
C MET A 1 21.13 20.66 11.19
N LYS A 2 20.61 19.73 10.35
CA LYS A 2 19.25 19.19 10.49
C LYS A 2 19.20 18.16 11.63
N SER A 3 18.16 18.20 12.46
CA SER A 3 17.95 17.25 13.54
C SER A 3 16.94 16.18 13.08
N ILE A 4 17.36 14.93 13.02
CA ILE A 4 16.62 13.82 12.43
C ILE A 4 16.25 12.79 13.50
N MET A 5 14.97 12.38 13.53
CA MET A 5 14.53 11.17 14.21
C MET A 5 14.62 10.00 13.23
N LEU A 6 15.54 9.07 13.44
CA LEU A 6 15.66 7.83 12.66
C LEU A 6 14.95 6.68 13.41
N ILE A 7 13.82 6.26 12.89
CA ILE A 7 13.04 5.11 13.41
C ILE A 7 13.49 3.86 12.66
N VAL A 8 13.98 2.84 13.39
CA VAL A 8 14.55 1.62 12.78
C VAL A 8 13.80 0.39 13.26
N ASN A 9 13.26 -0.39 12.32
CA ASN A 9 12.79 -1.74 12.62
C ASN A 9 13.90 -2.76 12.34
N PRO A 10 14.56 -3.31 13.39
CA PRO A 10 15.71 -4.18 13.23
C PRO A 10 15.36 -5.56 12.62
N ASN A 11 14.06 -5.91 12.58
CA ASN A 11 13.57 -7.18 12.11
C ASN A 11 12.99 -7.12 10.68
N SER A 12 13.02 -5.94 10.04
CA SER A 12 12.54 -5.78 8.67
C SER A 12 13.36 -6.60 7.68
N GLY A 13 12.66 -7.17 6.70
CA GLY A 13 13.26 -8.04 5.70
C GLY A 13 14.03 -9.20 6.35
N LYS A 14 15.24 -9.48 5.86
CA LYS A 14 16.13 -10.48 6.47
C LYS A 14 17.08 -9.84 7.50
N SER A 15 16.56 -8.96 8.37
CA SER A 15 17.34 -8.19 9.36
C SER A 15 18.44 -7.32 8.74
N LYS A 16 18.25 -6.86 7.52
CA LYS A 16 19.19 -6.00 6.78
C LYS A 16 19.49 -4.67 7.49
N PRO A 17 18.54 -3.98 8.18
CA PRO A 17 18.84 -2.75 8.90
C PRO A 17 19.96 -2.91 9.93
N LYS A 18 20.09 -4.08 10.59
CA LYS A 18 21.14 -4.33 11.57
C LYS A 18 22.55 -4.21 11.01
N SER A 19 22.76 -4.67 9.76
CA SER A 19 24.08 -4.65 9.13
C SER A 19 24.41 -3.31 8.48
N MET A 20 23.39 -2.55 8.07
CA MET A 20 23.56 -1.31 7.29
C MET A 20 23.44 -0.02 8.13
N LEU A 21 23.05 -0.14 9.41
CA LEU A 21 22.75 1.02 10.24
C LEU A 21 23.93 2.01 10.34
N PHE A 22 25.17 1.51 10.48
CA PHE A 22 26.36 2.37 10.55
C PHE A 22 26.62 3.13 9.25
N GLU A 23 26.36 2.49 8.10
CA GLU A 23 26.53 3.13 6.79
C GLU A 23 25.46 4.21 6.59
N ILE A 24 24.20 3.92 6.97
CA ILE A 24 23.09 4.88 6.94
C ILE A 24 23.42 6.10 7.82
N ILE A 25 23.77 5.88 9.09
CA ILE A 25 24.09 6.96 10.02
C ILE A 25 25.33 7.74 9.53
N GLY A 26 26.35 7.04 9.01
CA GLY A 26 27.53 7.66 8.44
C GLY A 26 27.21 8.57 7.26
N ALA A 27 26.34 8.13 6.35
CA ALA A 27 25.87 8.94 5.22
C ALA A 27 25.10 10.19 5.68
N LEU A 28 24.17 10.03 6.62
CA LEU A 28 23.42 11.16 7.20
C LEU A 28 24.33 12.16 7.91
N SER A 29 25.33 11.67 8.64
CA SER A 29 26.30 12.54 9.34
C SER A 29 27.17 13.36 8.38
N GLN A 30 27.50 12.82 7.20
CA GLN A 30 28.20 13.57 6.15
C GLN A 30 27.37 14.73 5.57
N LYS A 31 26.05 14.72 5.77
CA LYS A 31 25.12 15.79 5.36
C LYS A 31 24.84 16.81 6.47
N ASP A 32 25.72 16.92 7.45
CA ASP A 32 25.54 17.82 8.61
C ASP A 32 24.22 17.58 9.37
N CYS A 33 23.87 16.31 9.55
CA CYS A 33 22.66 15.88 10.27
C CYS A 33 23.02 15.39 11.67
N LEU A 34 22.22 15.81 12.66
CA LEU A 34 22.20 15.24 14.00
C LEU A 34 21.15 14.13 14.05
N VAL A 35 21.57 12.88 14.21
CA VAL A 35 20.67 11.72 14.13
C VAL A 35 20.39 11.15 15.51
N THR A 36 19.13 11.18 15.93
CA THR A 36 18.63 10.42 17.07
C THR A 36 18.00 9.13 16.55
N THR A 37 18.51 7.97 16.97
CA THR A 37 18.02 6.67 16.49
C THR A 37 17.17 6.00 17.55
N LEU A 38 15.91 5.62 17.21
CA LEU A 38 15.04 4.79 18.01
C LEU A 38 14.77 3.46 17.31
N ILE A 39 14.97 2.36 18.05
CA ILE A 39 14.82 1.00 17.50
C ILE A 39 13.50 0.41 18.03
N THR A 40 12.62 0.01 17.11
CA THR A 40 11.34 -0.62 17.49
C THR A 40 11.56 -1.99 18.11
N GLN A 41 10.78 -2.32 19.13
CA GLN A 41 10.83 -3.58 19.86
C GLN A 41 9.55 -4.40 19.65
N LYS A 42 8.42 -3.73 19.40
CA LYS A 42 7.09 -4.32 19.22
C LYS A 42 6.26 -3.48 18.27
N GLU A 43 5.13 -4.03 17.86
CA GLU A 43 4.09 -3.33 17.10
C GLU A 43 3.61 -2.08 17.84
N GLY A 44 3.41 -0.99 17.11
CA GLY A 44 3.01 0.31 17.61
C GLY A 44 4.16 1.22 18.06
N ASP A 45 5.37 0.71 18.26
CA ASP A 45 6.50 1.56 18.68
C ASP A 45 6.80 2.66 17.64
N ALA A 46 6.68 2.38 16.34
CA ALA A 46 6.94 3.38 15.31
C ALA A 46 5.87 4.48 15.30
N VAL A 47 4.62 4.15 15.68
CA VAL A 47 3.56 5.16 15.89
C VAL A 47 3.95 6.11 17.00
N ASP A 48 4.33 5.56 18.16
CA ASP A 48 4.67 6.34 19.35
C ASP A 48 5.91 7.22 19.13
N TYR A 49 6.93 6.68 18.46
CA TYR A 49 8.15 7.41 18.15
C TYR A 49 7.92 8.54 17.13
N ALA A 50 7.09 8.31 16.12
CA ALA A 50 6.76 9.33 15.14
C ALA A 50 5.95 10.47 15.77
N LEU A 51 4.92 10.13 16.56
CA LEU A 51 4.14 11.11 17.30
C LEU A 51 5.03 11.92 18.25
N PHE A 52 5.89 11.25 19.03
CA PHE A 52 6.85 11.91 19.90
C PHE A 52 7.75 12.87 19.14
N ALA A 53 8.27 12.47 17.98
CA ALA A 53 9.14 13.34 17.18
C ALA A 53 8.40 14.59 16.67
N CYS A 54 7.15 14.45 16.27
CA CYS A 54 6.32 15.57 15.82
C CYS A 54 6.00 16.56 16.95
N GLU A 55 5.82 16.09 18.18
CA GLU A 55 5.52 16.93 19.34
C GLU A 55 6.77 17.56 19.96
N ASP A 56 7.93 16.90 19.86
CA ASP A 56 9.20 17.40 20.36
C ASP A 56 9.87 18.31 19.31
N LYS A 57 9.64 19.61 19.43
CA LYS A 57 10.05 20.70 18.51
C LYS A 57 11.55 20.76 18.16
N LYS A 58 12.35 19.77 18.57
CA LYS A 58 13.78 19.71 18.25
C LYS A 58 14.10 18.94 16.97
N TYR A 59 13.15 18.22 16.39
CA TYR A 59 13.36 17.48 15.14
C TYR A 59 12.84 18.26 13.94
N ASP A 60 13.60 18.21 12.84
CA ASP A 60 13.24 18.83 11.58
C ASP A 60 12.57 17.85 10.62
N MET A 61 12.79 16.53 10.85
CA MET A 61 12.22 15.47 10.02
C MET A 61 12.32 14.11 10.70
N ILE A 62 11.53 13.16 10.18
CA ILE A 62 11.57 11.74 10.55
C ILE A 62 12.12 10.96 9.35
N ILE A 63 12.96 9.95 9.61
CA ILE A 63 13.33 8.93 8.62
C ILE A 63 12.89 7.58 9.14
N CYS A 64 12.05 6.88 8.38
CA CYS A 64 11.64 5.51 8.63
C CYS A 64 12.59 4.54 7.92
N CYS A 65 13.29 3.68 8.67
CA CYS A 65 14.11 2.58 8.15
C CYS A 65 13.43 1.26 8.51
N GLY A 66 12.64 0.72 7.57
CA GLY A 66 11.80 -0.44 7.82
C GLY A 66 11.13 -0.99 6.57
N GLY A 67 10.15 -1.89 6.75
CA GLY A 67 9.26 -2.35 5.68
C GLY A 67 7.96 -1.55 5.63
N ASP A 68 7.05 -1.96 4.72
CA ASP A 68 5.76 -1.29 4.50
C ASP A 68 4.95 -1.15 5.81
N GLY A 69 4.92 -2.16 6.70
CA GLY A 69 4.24 -2.07 8.00
C GLY A 69 4.86 -1.03 8.93
N THR A 70 6.20 -0.93 9.00
CA THR A 70 6.87 0.11 9.81
C THR A 70 6.60 1.51 9.26
N LEU A 71 6.56 1.65 7.94
CA LEU A 71 6.19 2.89 7.28
C LEU A 71 4.75 3.28 7.62
N SER A 72 3.82 2.32 7.56
CA SER A 72 2.40 2.52 7.90
C SER A 72 2.22 3.00 9.34
N GLU A 73 2.91 2.37 10.30
CA GLU A 73 2.95 2.83 11.68
C GLU A 73 3.51 4.25 11.81
N THR A 74 4.63 4.55 11.12
CA THR A 74 5.27 5.88 11.16
C THR A 74 4.32 6.96 10.64
N ILE A 75 3.67 6.72 9.49
CA ILE A 75 2.67 7.62 8.91
C ILE A 75 1.50 7.81 9.89
N SER A 76 1.00 6.72 10.49
CA SER A 76 -0.07 6.79 11.48
C SER A 76 0.30 7.66 12.70
N GLY A 77 1.55 7.63 13.12
CA GLY A 77 2.07 8.49 14.19
C GLY A 77 2.12 9.96 13.79
N ILE A 78 2.62 10.26 12.58
CA ILE A 78 2.68 11.62 12.02
C ILE A 78 1.26 12.21 11.92
N MET A 79 0.31 11.44 11.40
CA MET A 79 -1.07 11.89 11.21
C MET A 79 -1.84 12.15 12.51
N LYS A 80 -1.38 11.64 13.64
CA LYS A 80 -1.97 11.93 14.95
C LYS A 80 -1.53 13.29 15.52
N SER A 81 -0.49 13.89 14.98
CA SER A 81 0.04 15.18 15.44
C SER A 81 -0.49 16.33 14.59
N GLU A 82 -0.74 17.47 15.22
CA GLU A 82 -1.00 18.74 14.51
C GLU A 82 0.27 19.35 13.92
N ASN A 83 1.47 18.95 14.44
CA ASN A 83 2.77 19.43 14.00
C ASN A 83 3.47 18.35 13.17
N GLN A 84 2.99 18.09 11.98
CA GLN A 84 3.57 17.04 11.13
C GLN A 84 4.98 17.41 10.67
N LEU A 85 5.87 16.41 10.68
CA LEU A 85 7.24 16.51 10.17
C LEU A 85 7.36 15.80 8.83
N PRO A 86 8.21 16.30 7.91
CA PRO A 86 8.54 15.60 6.69
C PRO A 86 9.11 14.20 6.97
N LEU A 87 8.73 13.22 6.13
CA LEU A 87 9.07 11.82 6.27
C LEU A 87 9.99 11.36 5.15
N GLY A 88 11.21 10.92 5.48
CA GLY A 88 12.06 10.14 4.60
C GLY A 88 11.81 8.64 4.77
N TYR A 89 12.03 7.85 3.72
CA TYR A 89 11.85 6.40 3.79
C TYR A 89 13.06 5.64 3.24
N ILE A 90 13.59 4.72 4.05
CA ILE A 90 14.63 3.76 3.69
C ILE A 90 14.00 2.36 3.68
N PRO A 91 13.68 1.81 2.49
CA PRO A 91 12.93 0.57 2.37
C PRO A 91 13.77 -0.65 2.70
N CYS A 92 13.53 -1.28 3.84
CA CYS A 92 14.25 -2.44 4.32
C CYS A 92 13.40 -3.72 4.42
N GLY A 93 12.16 -3.67 3.97
CA GLY A 93 11.22 -4.81 4.00
C GLY A 93 11.51 -5.86 2.93
N SER A 94 10.64 -6.86 2.85
CA SER A 94 10.75 -7.94 1.86
C SER A 94 10.18 -7.57 0.51
N THR A 95 9.12 -6.76 0.48
CA THR A 95 8.39 -6.35 -0.73
C THR A 95 8.60 -4.90 -1.07
N ASN A 96 8.45 -3.99 -0.11
CA ASN A 96 8.59 -2.55 -0.25
C ASN A 96 7.75 -2.01 -1.42
N ASP A 97 6.48 -2.42 -1.48
CA ASP A 97 5.61 -2.13 -2.64
C ASP A 97 5.37 -0.62 -2.80
N TYR A 98 5.20 0.08 -1.68
CA TYR A 98 5.00 1.52 -1.72
C TYR A 98 6.27 2.28 -2.18
N ALA A 99 7.45 1.85 -1.69
CA ALA A 99 8.73 2.44 -2.13
C ALA A 99 8.94 2.28 -3.65
N LYS A 100 8.61 1.09 -4.20
CA LYS A 100 8.70 0.84 -5.64
C LYS A 100 7.78 1.75 -6.44
N SER A 101 6.55 1.95 -5.96
CA SER A 101 5.58 2.83 -6.60
C SER A 101 6.05 4.29 -6.60
N LEU A 102 6.75 4.72 -5.55
CA LEU A 102 7.32 6.06 -5.40
C LEU A 102 8.71 6.22 -6.05
N GLY A 103 9.28 5.17 -6.65
CA GLY A 103 10.61 5.19 -7.24
C GLY A 103 11.74 5.42 -6.24
N ILE A 104 11.55 4.99 -4.98
CA ILE A 104 12.58 5.06 -3.93
C ILE A 104 13.58 3.94 -4.14
N SER A 105 14.88 4.26 -4.07
CA SER A 105 15.96 3.31 -4.27
C SER A 105 15.96 2.18 -3.22
N GLU A 106 16.30 0.97 -3.65
CA GLU A 106 16.56 -0.17 -2.76
C GLU A 106 17.97 -0.11 -2.12
N ASP A 107 18.84 0.78 -2.59
CA ASP A 107 20.11 1.07 -1.92
C ASP A 107 19.87 1.98 -0.71
N TYR A 108 20.26 1.50 0.47
CA TYR A 108 19.94 2.16 1.74
C TYR A 108 20.65 3.50 1.92
N VAL A 109 21.88 3.60 1.41
CA VAL A 109 22.65 4.85 1.49
C VAL A 109 22.07 5.87 0.53
N GLU A 110 21.73 5.47 -0.69
CA GLU A 110 21.08 6.33 -1.67
C GLU A 110 19.70 6.80 -1.16
N ALA A 111 18.89 5.89 -0.61
CA ALA A 111 17.60 6.23 -0.02
C ALA A 111 17.76 7.20 1.17
N ALA A 112 18.76 6.99 2.04
CA ALA A 112 19.05 7.90 3.16
C ALA A 112 19.46 9.30 2.68
N MET A 113 20.29 9.37 1.66
CA MET A 113 20.74 10.64 1.07
C MET A 113 19.55 11.38 0.43
N ARG A 114 18.73 10.67 -0.33
CA ARG A 114 17.52 11.22 -0.94
C ARG A 114 16.52 11.72 0.10
N ALA A 115 16.36 10.99 1.22
CA ALA A 115 15.52 11.42 2.31
C ALA A 115 15.91 12.79 2.89
N VAL A 116 17.20 13.17 2.83
CA VAL A 116 17.70 14.47 3.37
C VAL A 116 17.73 15.55 2.30
N ASP A 117 18.17 15.22 1.09
CA ASP A 117 18.41 16.15 -0.02
C ASP A 117 17.20 16.30 -0.96
N GLY A 118 16.23 15.40 -0.88
CA GLY A 118 15.05 15.38 -1.72
C GLY A 118 14.14 16.58 -1.55
N GLN A 119 13.12 16.65 -2.36
CA GLN A 119 12.08 17.67 -2.26
C GLN A 119 10.85 17.12 -1.52
N ILE A 120 10.12 18.00 -0.88
CA ILE A 120 8.83 17.65 -0.27
C ILE A 120 7.85 17.30 -1.38
N TYR A 121 7.27 16.12 -1.28
CA TYR A 121 6.22 15.62 -2.12
C TYR A 121 5.05 15.19 -1.24
N PRO A 122 3.96 15.99 -1.16
CA PRO A 122 2.80 15.61 -0.38
C PRO A 122 2.12 14.39 -1.00
N VAL A 123 1.71 13.45 -0.15
CA VAL A 123 0.99 12.24 -0.59
C VAL A 123 -0.35 12.12 0.08
N ASP A 124 -1.28 11.56 -0.64
CA ASP A 124 -2.61 11.24 -0.16
C ASP A 124 -2.60 9.95 0.65
N ILE A 125 -3.39 9.89 1.70
CA ILE A 125 -3.55 8.72 2.55
C ILE A 125 -5.01 8.29 2.55
N GLY A 126 -5.25 6.99 2.39
CA GLY A 126 -6.58 6.43 2.48
C GLY A 126 -7.02 6.20 3.92
N MET A 127 -8.33 6.31 4.15
CA MET A 127 -8.95 5.98 5.42
C MET A 127 -10.17 5.09 5.21
N ILE A 128 -10.23 3.96 5.89
CA ILE A 128 -11.34 3.02 5.90
C ILE A 128 -11.88 2.89 7.32
N ASN A 129 -13.12 3.35 7.56
CA ASN A 129 -13.75 3.33 8.88
C ASN A 129 -12.85 3.83 10.02
N GLY A 130 -12.09 4.92 9.78
CA GLY A 130 -11.18 5.51 10.77
C GLY A 130 -9.80 4.86 10.89
N ARG A 131 -9.48 3.82 10.13
CA ARG A 131 -8.15 3.22 10.01
C ARG A 131 -7.47 3.67 8.71
N HIS A 132 -6.24 4.13 8.80
CA HIS A 132 -5.45 4.55 7.65
C HIS A 132 -4.90 3.36 6.85
N PHE A 133 -4.72 3.57 5.55
CA PHE A 133 -3.90 2.75 4.68
C PHE A 133 -3.13 3.67 3.71
N ASN A 134 -1.89 3.29 3.39
CA ASN A 134 -1.00 4.17 2.64
C ASN A 134 -1.18 4.05 1.14
N TYR A 135 -1.34 2.83 0.63
CA TYR A 135 -1.31 2.61 -0.81
C TYR A 135 -2.39 1.65 -1.34
N ILE A 136 -2.93 0.74 -0.49
CA ILE A 136 -3.95 -0.20 -0.95
C ILE A 136 -4.86 -0.73 0.16
N ALA A 137 -6.17 -0.69 -0.13
CA ALA A 137 -7.18 -1.49 0.57
C ALA A 137 -7.79 -2.48 -0.43
N SER A 138 -7.84 -3.77 -0.10
CA SER A 138 -8.34 -4.80 -1.03
C SER A 138 -9.14 -5.89 -0.33
N PHE A 139 -10.04 -6.54 -1.07
CA PHE A 139 -10.84 -7.66 -0.60
C PHE A 139 -10.91 -8.80 -1.63
N GLY A 140 -11.33 -9.98 -1.20
CA GLY A 140 -11.57 -11.14 -2.05
C GLY A 140 -10.34 -12.00 -2.30
N LEU A 141 -10.17 -12.50 -3.52
CA LEU A 141 -9.01 -13.31 -3.87
C LEU A 141 -7.71 -12.53 -3.64
N PHE A 142 -6.70 -13.23 -3.14
CA PHE A 142 -5.35 -12.69 -2.85
C PHE A 142 -5.20 -11.91 -1.53
N THR A 143 -6.27 -11.57 -0.81
CA THR A 143 -6.16 -10.85 0.48
C THR A 143 -5.66 -11.74 1.62
N SER A 144 -5.97 -13.04 1.61
CA SER A 144 -5.55 -13.99 2.65
C SER A 144 -4.15 -14.57 2.45
N VAL A 145 -3.45 -14.22 1.37
CA VAL A 145 -2.17 -14.84 0.97
C VAL A 145 -1.21 -13.80 0.40
N SER A 146 -1.00 -12.70 1.11
CA SER A 146 -0.17 -11.59 0.61
C SER A 146 1.30 -11.95 0.30
N TYR A 147 1.82 -13.08 0.76
CA TYR A 147 3.20 -13.53 0.45
C TYR A 147 3.32 -14.60 -0.65
N ASN A 148 2.23 -15.30 -0.99
CA ASN A 148 2.24 -16.34 -2.02
C ASN A 148 1.36 -16.00 -3.25
N ALA A 149 0.66 -14.88 -3.23
CA ALA A 149 -0.30 -14.53 -4.28
C ALA A 149 0.36 -14.39 -5.65
N SER A 150 1.52 -13.74 -5.75
CA SER A 150 2.26 -13.63 -7.00
C SER A 150 2.81 -14.97 -7.51
N ARG A 151 3.14 -15.90 -6.61
CA ARG A 151 3.53 -17.27 -6.99
C ARG A 151 2.31 -18.10 -7.38
N ASN A 152 1.19 -17.95 -6.67
CA ASN A 152 -0.04 -18.67 -6.98
C ASN A 152 -0.68 -18.16 -8.27
N LEU A 153 -0.66 -16.85 -8.54
CA LEU A 153 -1.11 -16.30 -9.81
C LEU A 153 -0.22 -16.80 -10.97
N LYS A 154 1.11 -16.74 -10.82
CA LYS A 154 2.05 -17.30 -11.81
C LYS A 154 1.87 -18.79 -11.99
N SER A 155 1.54 -19.56 -10.95
CA SER A 155 1.25 -20.99 -11.05
C SER A 155 -0.12 -21.26 -11.68
N MET A 156 -1.14 -20.45 -11.39
CA MET A 156 -2.43 -20.49 -12.08
C MET A 156 -2.29 -20.07 -13.55
N LEU A 157 -1.46 -19.08 -13.84
CA LEU A 157 -1.15 -18.60 -15.20
C LEU A 157 -0.30 -19.61 -15.99
N GLY A 158 0.63 -20.33 -15.32
CA GLY A 158 1.43 -21.40 -15.92
C GLY A 158 0.62 -22.66 -16.31
N HIS A 159 -0.59 -22.78 -15.76
CA HIS A 159 -1.51 -23.88 -16.06
C HIS A 159 -2.70 -23.46 -16.93
N THR A 160 -2.50 -22.50 -17.86
CA THR A 160 -3.53 -22.09 -18.82
C THR A 160 -4.13 -23.27 -19.62
N ALA A 161 -3.42 -24.38 -19.74
CA ALA A 161 -3.94 -25.64 -20.30
C ALA A 161 -5.02 -26.29 -19.41
N TYR A 162 -4.98 -26.09 -18.09
CA TYR A 162 -5.97 -26.61 -17.14
C TYR A 162 -7.25 -25.75 -17.06
N VAL A 163 -7.18 -24.49 -17.46
CA VAL A 163 -8.34 -23.60 -17.48
C VAL A 163 -9.41 -24.08 -18.47
N LEU A 164 -9.02 -24.76 -19.52
CA LEU A 164 -9.95 -25.34 -20.52
C LEU A 164 -10.76 -26.55 -20.00
N GLU A 165 -10.30 -27.25 -18.97
CA GLU A 165 -11.07 -28.30 -18.27
C GLU A 165 -11.92 -27.77 -17.10
N GLY A 166 -11.78 -26.50 -16.75
CA GLY A 166 -12.18 -25.93 -15.46
C GLY A 166 -13.61 -25.37 -15.35
N THR A 167 -14.55 -25.72 -16.22
CA THR A 167 -15.95 -25.26 -16.06
C THR A 167 -16.59 -25.64 -14.71
N LYS A 168 -16.15 -26.73 -14.09
CA LYS A 168 -16.59 -27.16 -12.74
C LYS A 168 -15.91 -26.39 -11.60
N GLU A 169 -14.77 -25.75 -11.84
CA GLU A 169 -14.01 -24.99 -10.83
C GLU A 169 -14.51 -23.56 -10.68
N LEU A 170 -15.13 -22.96 -11.72
CA LEU A 170 -15.69 -21.63 -11.67
C LEU A 170 -16.75 -21.46 -10.58
N THR A 171 -17.51 -22.52 -10.29
CA THR A 171 -18.54 -22.53 -9.24
C THR A 171 -17.97 -22.53 -7.82
N LYS A 172 -16.68 -22.86 -7.66
CA LYS A 172 -15.99 -22.90 -6.37
C LYS A 172 -15.29 -21.58 -6.01
N ILE A 173 -15.22 -20.64 -6.95
CA ILE A 173 -14.61 -19.34 -6.70
C ILE A 173 -15.48 -18.60 -5.68
N LYS A 174 -14.90 -18.29 -4.51
CA LYS A 174 -15.60 -17.50 -3.50
C LYS A 174 -15.82 -16.09 -4.05
N THR A 175 -17.07 -15.64 -3.99
CA THR A 175 -17.48 -14.30 -4.39
C THR A 175 -18.04 -13.55 -3.20
N ASN A 176 -18.01 -12.25 -3.28
CA ASN A 176 -18.71 -11.37 -2.36
C ASN A 176 -19.67 -10.50 -3.19
N HIS A 177 -20.94 -10.46 -2.79
CA HIS A 177 -21.88 -9.50 -3.34
C HIS A 177 -21.58 -8.15 -2.69
N VAL A 178 -21.21 -7.17 -3.48
CA VAL A 178 -20.77 -5.86 -2.99
C VAL A 178 -21.46 -4.76 -3.76
N ARG A 179 -21.98 -3.77 -3.04
CA ARG A 179 -22.52 -2.54 -3.58
C ARG A 179 -21.58 -1.39 -3.20
N ILE A 180 -21.13 -0.64 -4.18
CA ILE A 180 -20.22 0.50 -4.03
C ILE A 180 -20.92 1.74 -4.60
N GLU A 181 -21.06 2.76 -3.77
CA GLU A 181 -21.50 4.08 -4.18
C GLU A 181 -20.28 5.00 -4.22
N ALA A 182 -20.00 5.56 -5.40
CA ALA A 182 -18.89 6.45 -5.68
C ALA A 182 -19.40 7.72 -6.39
N ASP A 183 -18.54 8.73 -6.47
CA ASP A 183 -18.83 9.97 -7.22
C ASP A 183 -19.17 9.69 -8.69
N SER A 184 -18.55 8.65 -9.26
CA SER A 184 -18.71 8.22 -10.66
C SER A 184 -19.97 7.37 -10.92
N GLY A 185 -20.65 6.87 -9.87
CA GLY A 185 -21.83 6.05 -10.00
C GLY A 185 -21.99 4.99 -8.93
N ILE A 186 -22.91 4.04 -9.20
CA ILE A 186 -23.15 2.89 -8.33
C ILE A 186 -22.72 1.63 -9.07
N TYR A 187 -21.92 0.82 -8.39
CA TYR A 187 -21.40 -0.45 -8.88
C TYR A 187 -21.88 -1.56 -7.95
N GLU A 188 -22.62 -2.54 -8.50
CA GLU A 188 -23.20 -3.62 -7.70
C GLU A 188 -23.18 -4.92 -8.49
N ASP A 189 -22.40 -5.89 -8.01
CA ASP A 189 -22.24 -7.21 -8.65
C ASP A 189 -21.64 -8.21 -7.64
N ASP A 190 -21.48 -9.47 -8.08
CA ASP A 190 -20.68 -10.50 -7.42
C ASP A 190 -19.21 -10.34 -7.83
N TYR A 191 -18.37 -9.89 -6.91
CA TYR A 191 -16.95 -9.69 -7.16
C TYR A 191 -16.10 -10.80 -6.55
N ILE A 192 -15.06 -11.21 -7.27
CA ILE A 192 -14.04 -12.13 -6.78
C ILE A 192 -12.85 -11.40 -6.16
N PHE A 193 -12.65 -10.13 -6.57
CA PHE A 193 -11.57 -9.26 -6.07
C PHE A 193 -11.98 -7.80 -6.21
N GLY A 194 -11.54 -6.97 -5.28
CA GLY A 194 -11.63 -5.52 -5.37
C GLY A 194 -10.44 -4.87 -4.68
N ALA A 195 -9.97 -3.78 -5.27
CA ALA A 195 -8.89 -2.96 -4.72
C ALA A 195 -9.22 -1.48 -4.87
N VAL A 196 -8.93 -0.73 -3.82
CA VAL A 196 -8.91 0.74 -3.74
C VAL A 196 -7.46 1.12 -3.51
N ALA A 197 -6.84 1.73 -4.48
CA ALA A 197 -5.39 1.96 -4.48
C ALA A 197 -5.04 3.43 -4.70
N ASN A 198 -3.97 3.87 -4.05
CA ASN A 198 -3.19 5.07 -4.36
C ASN A 198 -1.76 4.61 -4.65
N SER A 199 -1.59 3.85 -5.74
CA SER A 199 -0.34 3.15 -6.04
C SER A 199 -0.29 2.72 -7.50
N THR A 200 0.89 2.72 -8.09
CA THR A 200 1.14 2.14 -9.43
C THR A 200 1.12 0.61 -9.44
N SER A 201 0.91 -0.02 -8.26
CA SER A 201 0.83 -1.48 -8.14
C SER A 201 -0.34 -1.89 -7.27
N ILE A 202 -1.23 -2.70 -7.81
CA ILE A 202 -2.36 -3.29 -7.07
C ILE A 202 -1.91 -4.65 -6.53
N GLY A 203 -1.57 -4.68 -5.22
CA GLY A 203 -1.22 -5.91 -4.50
C GLY A 203 0.00 -6.65 -5.05
N GLY A 204 0.91 -5.97 -5.76
CA GLY A 204 2.06 -6.59 -6.42
C GLY A 204 1.70 -7.50 -7.62
N ILE A 205 0.43 -7.51 -8.02
CA ILE A 205 -0.12 -8.39 -9.07
C ILE A 205 -0.34 -7.61 -10.37
N VAL A 206 -0.98 -6.46 -10.27
CA VAL A 206 -1.30 -5.59 -11.40
C VAL A 206 -0.43 -4.34 -11.31
N LYS A 207 0.21 -3.98 -12.41
CA LYS A 207 0.89 -2.70 -12.53
C LYS A 207 -0.04 -1.75 -13.27
N LEU A 208 -0.34 -0.61 -12.66
CA LEU A 208 -1.01 0.49 -13.34
C LEU A 208 0.01 1.30 -14.12
N ASP A 209 -0.44 1.90 -15.22
CA ASP A 209 0.38 2.87 -15.95
C ASP A 209 0.68 4.07 -15.04
N GLU A 210 1.95 4.42 -14.90
CA GLU A 210 2.40 5.53 -14.05
C GLU A 210 1.77 6.87 -14.45
N THR A 211 1.31 6.99 -15.72
CA THR A 211 0.60 8.19 -16.19
C THR A 211 -0.85 8.28 -15.70
N LEU A 212 -1.42 7.17 -15.19
CA LEU A 212 -2.79 7.10 -14.68
C LEU A 212 -2.88 7.34 -13.17
N VAL A 213 -1.76 7.23 -12.45
CA VAL A 213 -1.72 7.33 -10.99
C VAL A 213 -0.98 8.59 -10.56
N SER A 214 -1.62 9.37 -9.70
CA SER A 214 -0.99 10.51 -9.03
C SER A 214 -1.19 10.35 -7.53
N PHE A 215 -0.12 10.38 -6.76
CA PHE A 215 -0.17 10.14 -5.31
C PHE A 215 -0.75 11.31 -4.51
N ASN A 216 -1.12 12.42 -5.17
CA ASN A 216 -1.58 13.65 -4.52
C ASN A 216 -2.66 14.40 -5.31
N ASP A 217 -3.51 13.70 -6.03
CA ASP A 217 -4.61 14.32 -6.78
C ASP A 217 -5.98 14.16 -6.10
N GLY A 218 -6.02 13.59 -4.90
CA GLY A 218 -7.21 13.46 -4.08
C GLY A 218 -8.17 12.37 -4.54
N VAL A 219 -7.72 11.41 -5.33
CA VAL A 219 -8.56 10.29 -5.79
C VAL A 219 -7.82 8.96 -5.75
N PHE A 220 -8.58 7.89 -5.60
CA PHE A 220 -8.10 6.50 -5.71
C PHE A 220 -8.32 5.94 -7.10
N GLU A 221 -7.52 4.97 -7.50
CA GLU A 221 -7.79 4.02 -8.56
C GLU A 221 -8.52 2.81 -7.97
N ILE A 222 -9.74 2.55 -8.47
CA ILE A 222 -10.55 1.41 -8.05
C ILE A 222 -10.57 0.36 -9.16
N CYS A 223 -10.19 -0.87 -8.81
CA CYS A 223 -10.22 -2.01 -9.71
C CYS A 223 -11.07 -3.11 -9.10
N LEU A 224 -12.20 -3.45 -9.74
CA LEU A 224 -13.08 -4.53 -9.32
C LEU A 224 -13.07 -5.61 -10.38
N VAL A 225 -13.04 -6.86 -9.94
CA VAL A 225 -13.07 -8.05 -10.83
C VAL A 225 -14.32 -8.85 -10.54
N LYS A 226 -15.23 -8.90 -11.53
CA LYS A 226 -16.49 -9.62 -11.44
C LYS A 226 -16.26 -11.12 -11.47
N LYS A 227 -17.24 -11.85 -10.96
CA LYS A 227 -17.29 -13.30 -11.07
C LYS A 227 -17.28 -13.72 -12.54
N PRO A 228 -16.32 -14.58 -12.97
CA PRO A 228 -16.34 -15.11 -14.34
C PRO A 228 -17.57 -15.95 -14.56
N LYS A 229 -18.31 -15.70 -15.65
CA LYS A 229 -19.54 -16.41 -16.03
C LYS A 229 -19.23 -17.63 -16.91
N ASN A 230 -18.10 -17.62 -17.57
CA ASN A 230 -17.66 -18.65 -18.51
C ASN A 230 -16.11 -18.72 -18.56
N PRO A 231 -15.51 -19.76 -19.17
CA PRO A 231 -14.06 -19.90 -19.27
C PRO A 231 -13.37 -18.75 -20.02
N ALA A 232 -14.05 -18.09 -20.96
CA ALA A 232 -13.46 -16.95 -21.69
C ALA A 232 -13.30 -15.74 -20.78
N ASP A 233 -14.24 -15.50 -19.85
CA ASP A 233 -14.10 -14.43 -18.86
C ASP A 233 -12.85 -14.66 -17.98
N LEU A 234 -12.57 -15.90 -17.57
CA LEU A 234 -11.40 -16.20 -16.78
C LEU A 234 -10.10 -15.93 -17.55
N VAL A 235 -10.06 -16.25 -18.85
CA VAL A 235 -8.93 -15.92 -19.72
C VAL A 235 -8.77 -14.40 -19.84
N ASN A 236 -9.88 -13.66 -19.98
CA ASN A 236 -9.88 -12.20 -20.07
C ASN A 236 -9.43 -11.55 -18.75
N ILE A 237 -9.86 -12.09 -17.58
CA ILE A 237 -9.39 -11.64 -16.27
C ILE A 237 -7.87 -11.79 -16.17
N ILE A 238 -7.35 -12.97 -16.49
CA ILE A 238 -5.91 -13.24 -16.44
C ILE A 238 -5.16 -12.29 -17.37
N ARG A 239 -5.64 -12.15 -18.62
CA ARG A 239 -5.02 -11.29 -19.62
C ARG A 239 -5.07 -9.83 -19.22
N GLY A 240 -6.22 -9.36 -18.71
CA GLY A 240 -6.39 -8.00 -18.25
C GLY A 240 -5.44 -7.66 -17.10
N MET A 241 -5.34 -8.54 -16.11
CA MET A 241 -4.42 -8.36 -14.98
C MET A 241 -2.94 -8.35 -15.40
N MET A 242 -2.55 -9.20 -16.36
CA MET A 242 -1.16 -9.27 -16.85
C MET A 242 -0.74 -8.04 -17.67
N ASN A 243 -1.67 -7.49 -18.45
CA ASN A 243 -1.39 -6.42 -19.39
C ASN A 243 -1.91 -5.05 -18.90
N SER A 244 -2.50 -5.00 -17.71
CA SER A 244 -3.19 -3.81 -17.17
C SER A 244 -4.28 -3.27 -18.13
N ASP A 245 -4.98 -4.22 -18.77
CA ASP A 245 -6.08 -3.94 -19.70
C ASP A 245 -7.43 -4.23 -19.03
N PHE A 246 -8.06 -3.19 -18.52
CA PHE A 246 -9.34 -3.26 -17.80
C PHE A 246 -10.55 -2.98 -18.70
N THR A 247 -10.38 -3.05 -20.02
CA THR A 247 -11.45 -2.81 -21.01
C THR A 247 -12.43 -3.98 -21.14
N PHE A 248 -12.10 -5.16 -20.60
CA PHE A 248 -12.97 -6.32 -20.62
C PHE A 248 -14.17 -6.16 -19.67
N ASP A 249 -15.35 -6.64 -20.02
CA ASP A 249 -16.60 -6.56 -19.24
C ASP A 249 -16.51 -7.18 -17.82
N CYS A 250 -15.50 -8.02 -17.59
CA CYS A 250 -15.22 -8.60 -16.28
C CYS A 250 -14.51 -7.66 -15.31
N PHE A 251 -14.10 -6.48 -15.74
CA PHE A 251 -13.54 -5.44 -14.91
C PHE A 251 -14.45 -4.25 -14.78
N GLU A 252 -14.37 -3.58 -13.63
CA GLU A 252 -14.78 -2.21 -13.43
C GLU A 252 -13.57 -1.45 -12.93
N PHE A 253 -13.12 -0.47 -13.71
CA PHE A 253 -12.00 0.40 -13.36
C PHE A 253 -12.47 1.85 -13.42
N PHE A 254 -12.37 2.56 -12.30
CA PHE A 254 -12.80 3.95 -12.17
C PHE A 254 -12.00 4.66 -11.08
N ARG A 255 -12.18 5.97 -10.97
CA ARG A 255 -11.53 6.82 -9.97
C ARG A 255 -12.59 7.47 -9.09
N ALA A 256 -12.29 7.63 -7.79
CA ALA A 256 -13.17 8.28 -6.84
C ALA A 256 -12.38 8.81 -5.64
N SER A 257 -12.87 9.89 -5.02
CA SER A 257 -12.33 10.46 -3.79
C SER A 257 -12.92 9.82 -2.54
N SER A 258 -14.10 9.24 -2.66
CA SER A 258 -14.81 8.57 -1.57
C SER A 258 -15.67 7.42 -2.07
N LEU A 259 -15.85 6.41 -1.22
CA LEU A 259 -16.66 5.24 -1.48
C LEU A 259 -17.50 4.91 -0.25
N LYS A 260 -18.78 4.59 -0.48
CA LYS A 260 -19.62 3.90 0.50
C LYS A 260 -19.86 2.49 0.01
N ILE A 261 -19.46 1.53 0.81
CA ILE A 261 -19.49 0.11 0.40
C ILE A 261 -20.37 -0.67 1.35
N THR A 262 -21.35 -1.38 0.79
CA THR A 262 -22.12 -2.39 1.52
C THR A 262 -21.69 -3.77 1.07
N ALA A 263 -21.26 -4.59 2.04
CA ALA A 263 -20.63 -5.88 1.79
C ALA A 263 -21.03 -6.91 2.87
N PRO A 264 -20.78 -8.22 2.65
CA PRO A 264 -20.94 -9.22 3.71
C PRO A 264 -20.11 -8.89 4.94
N HIS A 265 -20.70 -9.01 6.13
CA HIS A 265 -20.07 -8.65 7.41
C HIS A 265 -18.73 -9.38 7.67
N ASP A 266 -18.62 -10.61 7.19
CA ASP A 266 -17.43 -11.47 7.35
C ASP A 266 -16.44 -11.34 6.18
N MET A 267 -16.62 -10.37 5.30
CA MET A 267 -15.69 -10.11 4.21
C MET A 267 -14.37 -9.56 4.73
N ALA A 268 -13.32 -10.36 4.59
CA ALA A 268 -11.99 -9.96 5.00
C ALA A 268 -11.38 -8.96 4.01
N TRP A 269 -10.73 -7.94 4.56
CA TRP A 269 -9.95 -6.94 3.85
C TRP A 269 -8.46 -7.08 4.15
N SER A 270 -7.65 -6.57 3.26
CA SER A 270 -6.22 -6.34 3.47
C SER A 270 -5.94 -4.86 3.29
N LEU A 271 -5.31 -4.23 4.28
CA LEU A 271 -4.84 -2.85 4.24
C LEU A 271 -3.32 -2.87 4.26
N ASP A 272 -2.67 -2.44 3.18
CA ASP A 272 -1.20 -2.46 3.02
C ASP A 272 -0.58 -3.83 3.34
N GLY A 273 -1.32 -4.93 3.08
CA GLY A 273 -0.91 -6.30 3.38
C GLY A 273 -1.32 -6.84 4.75
N GLU A 274 -1.89 -6.03 5.64
CA GLU A 274 -2.40 -6.44 6.94
C GLU A 274 -3.89 -6.76 6.91
N LYS A 275 -4.31 -7.79 7.67
CA LYS A 275 -5.72 -8.16 7.77
C LYS A 275 -6.55 -7.09 8.46
N ALA A 276 -7.73 -6.81 7.91
CA ALA A 276 -8.73 -5.93 8.50
C ALA A 276 -10.14 -6.50 8.33
N GLU A 277 -11.04 -6.15 9.25
CA GLU A 277 -12.44 -6.56 9.26
C GLU A 277 -13.32 -5.32 9.51
N PRO A 278 -13.56 -4.49 8.47
CA PRO A 278 -14.26 -3.22 8.65
C PRO A 278 -15.78 -3.37 8.86
N GLY A 279 -16.34 -4.58 8.74
CA GLY A 279 -17.77 -4.82 8.88
C GLY A 279 -18.53 -4.78 7.55
N SER A 280 -19.85 -4.53 7.61
CA SER A 280 -20.73 -4.52 6.43
C SER A 280 -20.89 -3.16 5.77
N ASP A 281 -20.81 -2.09 6.56
CA ASP A 281 -20.94 -0.72 6.11
C ASP A 281 -19.58 -0.04 6.19
N ILE A 282 -19.02 0.24 5.04
CA ILE A 282 -17.63 0.65 4.92
C ILE A 282 -17.57 2.00 4.21
N ASP A 283 -17.00 2.97 4.90
CA ASP A 283 -16.69 4.28 4.36
C ASP A 283 -15.19 4.35 4.05
N ILE A 284 -14.85 4.61 2.78
CA ILE A 284 -13.46 4.87 2.37
C ILE A 284 -13.38 6.30 1.88
N ASN A 285 -12.42 7.04 2.41
CA ASN A 285 -12.15 8.42 2.05
C ASN A 285 -10.66 8.64 1.85
N ILE A 286 -10.30 9.57 0.97
CA ILE A 286 -8.94 10.04 0.81
C ILE A 286 -8.70 11.27 1.68
N ILE A 287 -7.55 11.32 2.34
CA ILE A 287 -7.05 12.53 3.02
C ILE A 287 -5.99 13.10 2.10
N HIS A 288 -6.37 14.15 1.39
CA HIS A 288 -5.52 14.76 0.37
C HIS A 288 -4.31 15.45 0.99
N SER A 289 -3.13 15.23 0.39
CA SER A 289 -1.85 15.81 0.82
C SER A 289 -1.59 15.60 2.32
N ALA A 290 -1.85 14.40 2.81
CA ALA A 290 -1.90 14.09 4.23
C ALA A 290 -0.53 13.99 4.89
N VAL A 291 0.52 13.65 4.15
CA VAL A 291 1.89 13.48 4.66
C VAL A 291 2.89 13.98 3.63
N ASP A 292 3.89 14.72 4.08
CA ASP A 292 5.00 15.21 3.27
C ASP A 292 6.12 14.16 3.19
N LEU A 293 6.28 13.50 2.03
CA LEU A 293 7.41 12.60 1.78
C LEU A 293 8.59 13.37 1.18
N MET A 294 9.80 12.94 1.52
CA MET A 294 11.04 13.41 0.92
C MET A 294 11.43 12.50 -0.25
N LEU A 295 11.22 12.97 -1.49
CA LEU A 295 11.46 12.22 -2.73
C LEU A 295 12.47 12.90 -3.66
#